data_3af524fc9408d65d4bfb1dda9fae5d34
#
_entry.id   3af524fc9408d65d4bfb1dda9fae5d34
#
_cell.length_a   1.000
_cell.length_b   1.000
_cell.length_c   1.000
_cell.angle_alpha   90.00
_cell.angle_beta   90.00
_cell.angle_gamma   90.00
#
_symmetry.space_group_name_H-M   'P 1'
#
loop_
_entity.id
_entity.type
_entity.pdbx_description
1 polymer ?
#
loop_
_entity_poly.entity_id
_entity_poly.type
_entity_poly.pdbx_seq_one_letter_code
_entity_poly.pdbx_strand_id
1 'polypeptide(L)'
;MKSFTLEQIAQITGGMLSKVSDATITRLAPPLIADEQTLALALSEEEIANVAQTKAKAALVPLGVNLEGITTVEVERPRLAMMKLITMFYEEPETNKDIHPTAVIHPEAKLGENVSVGPNAVIAKGAVIGNNTTIMANCYIGNGATIGANCFFHPGVNIGDRVKVGNKVILHHGVSLGADGFSFVTESPNNIEQARQDGEIKDGGEQVIFKIPSIGSVIIGDNVEIGANACIDRGTIEDTVIGENTKIDDLVMIGHNCRVGKGCMIVSQVGIAGSCVIGDRVVIAGQAGLADHITIGDDTIITAKAGVTKSFPEKSIIIGIPAVPRKEFIKQLKTLKDAGNYINKFRKYEPILSSFLEEQQMETV
;
A
#
# COMPACT_ATOMS: atom_id res chain seq x y z
N MET A 1 -19.79 8.38 -25.39
CA MET A 1 -19.04 7.11 -25.28
C MET A 1 -17.77 7.24 -26.12
N LYS A 2 -16.60 7.05 -25.53
CA LYS A 2 -15.32 7.10 -26.27
C LYS A 2 -15.22 5.88 -27.19
N SER A 3 -14.65 6.04 -28.39
CA SER A 3 -14.43 4.95 -29.34
C SER A 3 -13.05 5.07 -29.98
N PHE A 4 -12.41 3.94 -30.24
CA PHE A 4 -11.05 3.87 -30.79
C PHE A 4 -10.95 2.78 -31.86
N THR A 5 -10.13 3.02 -32.88
CA THR A 5 -9.77 1.98 -33.86
C THR A 5 -8.71 1.05 -33.29
N LEU A 6 -8.55 -0.14 -33.89
CA LEU A 6 -7.51 -1.08 -33.44
C LEU A 6 -6.09 -0.55 -33.70
N GLU A 7 -5.89 0.28 -34.72
CA GLU A 7 -4.61 0.97 -34.97
C GLU A 7 -4.26 1.94 -33.86
N GLN A 8 -5.24 2.73 -33.38
CA GLN A 8 -5.04 3.65 -32.26
C GLN A 8 -4.70 2.87 -30.98
N ILE A 9 -5.39 1.75 -30.75
CA ILE A 9 -5.14 0.86 -29.61
C ILE A 9 -3.73 0.28 -29.70
N ALA A 10 -3.32 -0.25 -30.85
CA ALA A 10 -1.99 -0.80 -31.06
C ALA A 10 -0.90 0.26 -30.84
N GLN A 11 -1.09 1.46 -31.39
CA GLN A 11 -0.15 2.58 -31.24
C GLN A 11 0.04 2.96 -29.76
N ILE A 12 -1.03 3.10 -28.99
CA ILE A 12 -0.99 3.52 -27.57
C ILE A 12 -0.39 2.42 -26.69
N THR A 13 -0.76 1.16 -26.95
CA THR A 13 -0.24 0.03 -26.19
C THR A 13 1.19 -0.32 -26.55
N GLY A 14 1.67 0.10 -27.74
CA GLY A 14 2.92 -0.37 -28.34
C GLY A 14 2.79 -1.80 -28.87
N GLY A 15 1.58 -2.24 -29.17
CA GLY A 15 1.28 -3.59 -29.65
C GLY A 15 1.32 -3.73 -31.17
N MET A 16 1.32 -4.97 -31.63
CA MET A 16 1.25 -5.33 -33.05
C MET A 16 -0.11 -5.91 -33.38
N LEU A 17 -0.69 -5.48 -34.52
CA LEU A 17 -1.92 -6.06 -35.05
C LEU A 17 -1.62 -7.31 -35.88
N SER A 18 -2.38 -8.39 -35.65
CA SER A 18 -2.27 -9.61 -36.45
C SER A 18 -2.80 -9.44 -37.88
N LYS A 19 -3.76 -8.54 -38.05
CA LYS A 19 -4.33 -8.15 -39.39
C LYS A 19 -4.97 -6.78 -39.32
N VAL A 20 -5.10 -6.12 -40.46
CA VAL A 20 -5.86 -4.86 -40.61
C VAL A 20 -7.34 -5.13 -40.33
N SER A 21 -7.99 -4.22 -39.63
CA SER A 21 -9.39 -4.35 -39.24
C SER A 21 -10.00 -2.97 -39.01
N ASP A 22 -11.19 -2.77 -39.50
CA ASP A 22 -12.02 -1.54 -39.35
C ASP A 22 -12.86 -1.55 -38.06
N ALA A 23 -12.63 -2.54 -37.18
CA ALA A 23 -13.38 -2.65 -35.94
C ALA A 23 -13.15 -1.42 -35.05
N THR A 24 -14.26 -0.85 -34.59
CA THR A 24 -14.28 0.25 -33.65
C THR A 24 -14.63 -0.29 -32.27
N ILE A 25 -13.76 -0.02 -31.31
CA ILE A 25 -13.88 -0.49 -29.94
C ILE A 25 -14.43 0.62 -29.06
N THR A 26 -15.50 0.31 -28.35
CA THR A 26 -16.17 1.24 -27.41
C THR A 26 -16.04 0.80 -25.96
N ARG A 27 -15.57 -0.44 -25.70
CA ARG A 27 -15.51 -1.04 -24.38
C ARG A 27 -14.36 -2.05 -24.25
N LEU A 28 -13.92 -2.27 -23.01
CA LEU A 28 -12.98 -3.32 -22.63
C LEU A 28 -13.71 -4.34 -21.74
N ALA A 29 -13.47 -5.63 -21.93
CA ALA A 29 -14.03 -6.67 -21.05
C ALA A 29 -13.23 -7.99 -21.13
N PRO A 30 -13.38 -8.89 -20.13
CA PRO A 30 -12.94 -10.28 -20.24
C PRO A 30 -13.61 -11.00 -21.42
N PRO A 31 -12.98 -12.02 -22.03
CA PRO A 31 -13.47 -12.67 -23.24
C PRO A 31 -14.92 -13.18 -23.18
N LEU A 32 -15.34 -13.78 -22.08
CA LEU A 32 -16.67 -14.40 -21.94
C LEU A 32 -17.83 -13.42 -22.00
N ILE A 33 -17.61 -12.14 -21.67
CA ILE A 33 -18.64 -11.10 -21.67
C ILE A 33 -18.42 -10.03 -22.73
N ALA A 34 -17.42 -10.20 -23.58
CA ALA A 34 -17.11 -9.28 -24.66
C ALA A 34 -18.06 -9.50 -25.86
N ASP A 35 -18.48 -8.39 -26.48
CA ASP A 35 -19.30 -8.35 -27.68
C ASP A 35 -18.51 -7.81 -28.89
N GLU A 36 -19.17 -7.61 -30.02
CA GLU A 36 -18.54 -7.20 -31.28
C GLU A 36 -17.82 -5.84 -31.22
N GLN A 37 -18.22 -4.93 -30.32
CA GLN A 37 -17.62 -3.61 -30.12
C GLN A 37 -16.66 -3.55 -28.92
N THR A 38 -16.37 -4.71 -28.34
CA THR A 38 -15.51 -4.84 -27.16
C THR A 38 -14.14 -5.36 -27.56
N LEU A 39 -13.06 -4.77 -27.02
CA LEU A 39 -11.75 -5.42 -27.01
C LEU A 39 -11.71 -6.44 -25.86
N ALA A 40 -11.61 -7.72 -26.20
CA ALA A 40 -11.46 -8.78 -25.20
C ALA A 40 -10.05 -8.71 -24.60
N LEU A 41 -9.95 -8.66 -23.27
CA LEU A 41 -8.69 -8.69 -22.55
C LEU A 41 -8.33 -10.14 -22.19
N ALA A 42 -7.43 -10.75 -22.95
CA ALA A 42 -7.00 -12.15 -22.78
C ALA A 42 -5.52 -12.18 -22.36
N LEU A 43 -5.26 -11.91 -21.07
CA LEU A 43 -3.94 -11.62 -20.52
C LEU A 43 -3.33 -12.81 -19.77
N SER A 44 -4.14 -13.83 -19.46
CA SER A 44 -3.75 -15.08 -18.80
C SER A 44 -4.08 -16.28 -19.69
N GLU A 45 -3.48 -17.45 -19.42
CA GLU A 45 -3.76 -18.70 -20.14
C GLU A 45 -5.26 -19.06 -20.12
N GLU A 46 -5.91 -18.88 -18.98
CA GLU A 46 -7.35 -19.13 -18.83
C GLU A 46 -8.18 -18.19 -19.70
N GLU A 47 -7.87 -16.88 -19.71
CA GLU A 47 -8.57 -15.89 -20.53
C GLU A 47 -8.33 -16.12 -22.01
N ILE A 48 -7.13 -16.52 -22.41
CA ILE A 48 -6.80 -16.90 -23.79
C ILE A 48 -7.65 -18.09 -24.24
N ALA A 49 -7.78 -19.13 -23.42
CA ALA A 49 -8.64 -20.28 -23.70
C ALA A 49 -10.12 -19.89 -23.86
N ASN A 50 -10.59 -18.90 -23.09
CA ASN A 50 -11.96 -18.39 -23.15
C ASN A 50 -12.26 -17.58 -24.42
N VAL A 51 -11.24 -17.14 -25.18
CA VAL A 51 -11.45 -16.42 -26.44
C VAL A 51 -12.20 -17.27 -27.48
N ALA A 52 -12.07 -18.59 -27.43
CA ALA A 52 -12.83 -19.47 -28.33
C ALA A 52 -14.37 -19.32 -28.19
N GLN A 53 -14.84 -18.77 -27.06
CA GLN A 53 -16.27 -18.56 -26.77
C GLN A 53 -16.70 -17.10 -26.87
N THR A 54 -15.77 -16.19 -27.17
CA THR A 54 -16.08 -14.75 -27.23
C THR A 54 -16.91 -14.38 -28.47
N LYS A 55 -17.69 -13.31 -28.33
CA LYS A 55 -18.33 -12.63 -29.48
C LYS A 55 -17.53 -11.40 -29.95
N ALA A 56 -16.41 -11.10 -29.29
CA ALA A 56 -15.56 -10.01 -29.68
C ALA A 56 -14.89 -10.25 -31.03
N LYS A 57 -14.70 -9.18 -31.81
CA LYS A 57 -13.96 -9.21 -33.06
C LYS A 57 -12.47 -8.95 -32.90
N ALA A 58 -12.07 -8.48 -31.72
CA ALA A 58 -10.68 -8.17 -31.39
C ALA A 58 -10.32 -8.54 -29.95
N ALA A 59 -9.06 -8.92 -29.72
CA ALA A 59 -8.52 -9.23 -28.41
C ALA A 59 -7.13 -8.61 -28.20
N LEU A 60 -6.85 -8.18 -26.96
CA LEU A 60 -5.50 -7.88 -26.47
C LEU A 60 -4.90 -9.16 -25.90
N VAL A 61 -3.73 -9.54 -26.37
CA VAL A 61 -3.06 -10.78 -25.99
C VAL A 61 -1.57 -10.58 -25.71
N PRO A 62 -0.91 -11.46 -24.95
CA PRO A 62 0.54 -11.50 -24.85
C PRO A 62 1.21 -11.73 -26.22
N LEU A 63 2.44 -11.28 -26.37
CA LEU A 63 3.24 -11.47 -27.58
C LEU A 63 3.36 -12.96 -27.94
N GLY A 64 3.18 -13.29 -29.23
CA GLY A 64 3.27 -14.66 -29.75
C GLY A 64 2.01 -15.51 -29.60
N VAL A 65 0.92 -14.95 -29.09
CA VAL A 65 -0.37 -15.63 -29.01
C VAL A 65 -1.14 -15.42 -30.32
N ASN A 66 -1.28 -16.46 -31.12
CA ASN A 66 -2.05 -16.46 -32.36
C ASN A 66 -3.43 -17.10 -32.12
N LEU A 67 -4.50 -16.36 -32.48
CA LEU A 67 -5.88 -16.79 -32.32
C LEU A 67 -6.59 -16.74 -33.68
N GLU A 68 -7.15 -17.87 -34.10
CA GLU A 68 -7.91 -17.93 -35.34
C GLU A 68 -9.25 -17.21 -35.23
N GLY A 69 -9.66 -16.57 -36.33
CA GLY A 69 -10.98 -15.91 -36.43
C GLY A 69 -11.12 -14.55 -35.80
N ILE A 70 -10.21 -14.11 -34.93
CA ILE A 70 -10.24 -12.84 -34.22
C ILE A 70 -9.02 -11.98 -34.57
N THR A 71 -9.17 -10.65 -34.57
CA THR A 71 -8.02 -9.74 -34.71
C THR A 71 -7.31 -9.58 -33.36
N THR A 72 -6.00 -9.82 -33.29
CA THR A 72 -5.25 -9.65 -32.04
C THR A 72 -4.41 -8.37 -32.06
N VAL A 73 -4.31 -7.75 -30.89
CA VAL A 73 -3.30 -6.75 -30.56
C VAL A 73 -2.31 -7.43 -29.61
N GLU A 74 -1.16 -7.80 -30.13
CA GLU A 74 -0.13 -8.51 -29.37
C GLU A 74 0.77 -7.53 -28.64
N VAL A 75 1.02 -7.74 -27.35
CA VAL A 75 1.80 -6.84 -26.50
C VAL A 75 2.81 -7.59 -25.61
N GLU A 76 3.99 -7.00 -25.45
CA GLU A 76 5.06 -7.57 -24.64
C GLU A 76 4.73 -7.54 -23.14
N ARG A 77 4.06 -6.46 -22.67
CA ARG A 77 3.68 -6.24 -21.26
C ARG A 77 2.16 -6.07 -21.12
N PRO A 78 1.39 -7.16 -21.05
CA PRO A 78 -0.08 -7.11 -21.09
C PRO A 78 -0.72 -6.21 -20.03
N ARG A 79 -0.24 -6.26 -18.77
CA ARG A 79 -0.77 -5.40 -17.70
C ARG A 79 -0.50 -3.91 -17.93
N LEU A 80 0.67 -3.56 -18.49
CA LEU A 80 0.99 -2.18 -18.83
C LEU A 80 0.11 -1.69 -19.99
N ALA A 81 -0.11 -2.53 -20.99
CA ALA A 81 -1.01 -2.23 -22.10
C ALA A 81 -2.45 -2.05 -21.62
N MET A 82 -2.94 -2.93 -20.75
CA MET A 82 -4.25 -2.82 -20.11
C MET A 82 -4.39 -1.50 -19.35
N MET A 83 -3.40 -1.10 -18.57
CA MET A 83 -3.42 0.18 -17.85
C MET A 83 -3.58 1.35 -18.81
N LYS A 84 -2.79 1.39 -19.90
CA LYS A 84 -2.90 2.45 -20.93
C LYS A 84 -4.30 2.48 -21.55
N LEU A 85 -4.87 1.31 -21.86
CA LEU A 85 -6.21 1.21 -22.42
C LEU A 85 -7.29 1.69 -21.44
N ILE A 86 -7.23 1.23 -20.19
CA ILE A 86 -8.19 1.68 -19.17
C ILE A 86 -8.13 3.20 -19.03
N THR A 87 -6.93 3.80 -19.04
CA THR A 87 -6.77 5.27 -18.99
C THR A 87 -7.44 5.98 -20.18
N MET A 88 -7.44 5.38 -21.38
CA MET A 88 -8.15 5.96 -22.53
C MET A 88 -9.67 5.98 -22.33
N PHE A 89 -10.23 4.92 -21.79
CA PHE A 89 -11.66 4.77 -21.55
C PHE A 89 -12.11 5.42 -20.24
N TYR A 90 -11.17 5.71 -19.33
CA TYR A 90 -11.48 6.34 -18.05
C TYR A 90 -12.11 7.73 -18.26
N GLU A 91 -13.20 7.94 -17.60
CA GLU A 91 -13.86 9.25 -17.51
C GLU A 91 -13.56 9.80 -16.10
N GLU A 92 -12.90 10.94 -16.05
CA GLU A 92 -12.67 11.61 -14.78
C GLU A 92 -14.02 11.92 -14.12
N PRO A 93 -14.11 11.77 -12.78
CA PRO A 93 -15.32 12.19 -12.08
C PRO A 93 -15.66 13.63 -12.42
N GLU A 94 -16.95 13.90 -12.69
CA GLU A 94 -17.40 15.27 -12.87
C GLU A 94 -17.14 16.06 -11.57
N THR A 95 -16.26 17.02 -11.65
CA THR A 95 -16.00 17.96 -10.57
C THR A 95 -16.48 19.34 -11.00
N ASN A 96 -17.32 19.96 -10.18
CA ASN A 96 -17.59 21.39 -10.35
C ASN A 96 -16.26 22.13 -10.18
N LYS A 97 -15.80 22.82 -11.22
CA LYS A 97 -14.53 23.57 -11.19
C LYS A 97 -14.62 24.86 -10.37
N ASP A 98 -15.59 24.96 -9.48
CA ASP A 98 -15.91 26.13 -8.68
C ASP A 98 -15.92 25.80 -7.19
N ILE A 99 -15.97 26.86 -6.39
CA ILE A 99 -16.16 26.74 -4.95
C ILE A 99 -17.66 26.62 -4.67
N HIS A 100 -18.06 25.48 -4.08
CA HIS A 100 -19.47 25.24 -3.76
C HIS A 100 -19.97 26.25 -2.71
N PRO A 101 -21.20 26.80 -2.83
CA PRO A 101 -21.74 27.80 -1.90
C PRO A 101 -21.78 27.38 -0.42
N THR A 102 -21.82 26.09 -0.15
CA THR A 102 -21.81 25.56 1.24
C THR A 102 -20.40 25.24 1.76
N ALA A 103 -19.35 25.48 0.97
CA ALA A 103 -17.99 25.35 1.45
C ALA A 103 -17.65 26.51 2.41
N VAL A 104 -16.91 26.20 3.48
CA VAL A 104 -16.45 27.18 4.45
C VAL A 104 -14.97 27.44 4.25
N ILE A 105 -14.62 28.60 3.76
CA ILE A 105 -13.23 28.99 3.52
C ILE A 105 -12.87 30.16 4.44
N HIS A 106 -11.85 29.93 5.28
CA HIS A 106 -11.38 30.99 6.18
C HIS A 106 -10.79 32.17 5.36
N PRO A 107 -11.05 33.43 5.72
CA PRO A 107 -10.57 34.61 4.95
C PRO A 107 -9.04 34.66 4.77
N GLU A 108 -8.28 34.09 5.70
CA GLU A 108 -6.81 34.03 5.61
C GLU A 108 -6.31 32.79 4.84
N ALA A 109 -7.18 31.90 4.35
CA ALA A 109 -6.79 30.79 3.48
C ALA A 109 -6.43 31.32 2.08
N LYS A 110 -5.46 30.66 1.43
CA LYS A 110 -5.01 31.04 0.09
C LYS A 110 -5.31 29.91 -0.88
N LEU A 111 -6.10 30.19 -1.88
CA LEU A 111 -6.41 29.25 -2.96
C LEU A 111 -5.67 29.67 -4.23
N GLY A 112 -5.06 28.70 -4.89
CA GLY A 112 -4.46 28.89 -6.20
C GLY A 112 -5.48 29.00 -7.32
N GLU A 113 -5.01 29.03 -8.55
CA GLU A 113 -5.85 29.05 -9.74
C GLU A 113 -6.56 27.70 -9.97
N ASN A 114 -7.80 27.76 -10.45
CA ASN A 114 -8.61 26.58 -10.79
C ASN A 114 -8.79 25.57 -9.65
N VAL A 115 -8.79 26.02 -8.40
CA VAL A 115 -9.10 25.17 -7.25
C VAL A 115 -10.59 24.90 -7.19
N SER A 116 -10.95 23.62 -7.05
CA SER A 116 -12.34 23.17 -6.87
C SER A 116 -12.57 22.77 -5.42
N VAL A 117 -13.64 23.28 -4.80
CA VAL A 117 -14.00 22.96 -3.41
C VAL A 117 -15.46 22.52 -3.34
N GLY A 118 -15.66 21.26 -2.98
CA GLY A 118 -16.97 20.62 -2.92
C GLY A 118 -17.84 21.06 -1.74
N PRO A 119 -19.10 20.59 -1.69
CA PRO A 119 -20.06 20.97 -0.66
C PRO A 119 -19.57 20.56 0.74
N ASN A 120 -19.83 21.45 1.71
CA ASN A 120 -19.50 21.27 3.13
C ASN A 120 -18.01 21.02 3.42
N ALA A 121 -17.11 21.26 2.47
CA ALA A 121 -15.68 21.22 2.74
C ALA A 121 -15.28 22.47 3.56
N VAL A 122 -14.33 22.27 4.48
CA VAL A 122 -13.82 23.34 5.35
C VAL A 122 -12.34 23.54 5.08
N ILE A 123 -11.95 24.77 4.72
CA ILE A 123 -10.55 25.21 4.57
C ILE A 123 -10.25 26.16 5.70
N ALA A 124 -9.43 25.74 6.65
CA ALA A 124 -9.17 26.47 7.88
C ALA A 124 -8.15 27.62 7.70
N LYS A 125 -7.91 28.34 8.80
CA LYS A 125 -7.07 29.54 8.86
C LYS A 125 -5.65 29.28 8.32
N GLY A 126 -5.20 30.12 7.40
CA GLY A 126 -3.83 30.09 6.88
C GLY A 126 -3.49 28.86 6.03
N ALA A 127 -4.47 28.03 5.69
CA ALA A 127 -4.27 26.94 4.77
C ALA A 127 -3.94 27.45 3.36
N VAL A 128 -3.05 26.76 2.64
CA VAL A 128 -2.61 27.13 1.28
C VAL A 128 -2.89 25.96 0.35
N ILE A 129 -3.65 26.19 -0.71
CA ILE A 129 -4.03 25.18 -1.70
C ILE A 129 -3.43 25.56 -3.05
N GLY A 130 -2.65 24.65 -3.64
CA GLY A 130 -2.01 24.86 -4.94
C GLY A 130 -2.98 24.75 -6.13
N ASN A 131 -2.51 25.20 -7.28
CA ASN A 131 -3.30 25.30 -8.51
C ASN A 131 -3.88 23.95 -8.97
N ASN A 132 -5.05 23.99 -9.61
CA ASN A 132 -5.72 22.83 -10.19
C ASN A 132 -6.02 21.70 -9.20
N THR A 133 -6.07 21.98 -7.90
CA THR A 133 -6.38 20.98 -6.86
C THR A 133 -7.89 20.88 -6.66
N THR A 134 -8.39 19.67 -6.59
CA THR A 134 -9.79 19.36 -6.33
C THR A 134 -9.96 18.80 -4.93
N ILE A 135 -10.81 19.43 -4.13
CA ILE A 135 -11.19 19.00 -2.78
C ILE A 135 -12.68 18.70 -2.83
N MET A 136 -13.05 17.43 -2.70
CA MET A 136 -14.44 17.01 -2.80
C MET A 136 -15.24 17.29 -1.51
N ALA A 137 -16.47 16.81 -1.47
CA ALA A 137 -17.40 17.08 -0.38
C ALA A 137 -16.91 16.61 1.01
N ASN A 138 -17.28 17.37 2.07
CA ASN A 138 -17.03 17.01 3.46
C ASN A 138 -15.55 16.85 3.83
N CYS A 139 -14.62 17.42 3.07
CA CYS A 139 -13.21 17.42 3.43
C CYS A 139 -12.92 18.50 4.48
N TYR A 140 -11.95 18.25 5.35
CA TYR A 140 -11.41 19.23 6.28
C TYR A 140 -9.91 19.45 6.02
N ILE A 141 -9.52 20.69 5.82
CA ILE A 141 -8.12 21.12 5.67
C ILE A 141 -7.77 22.03 6.84
N GLY A 142 -6.89 21.54 7.72
CA GLY A 142 -6.53 22.15 9.00
C GLY A 142 -5.74 23.44 8.89
N ASN A 143 -5.57 24.12 10.03
CA ASN A 143 -4.88 25.41 10.13
C ASN A 143 -3.43 25.31 9.63
N GLY A 144 -3.04 26.22 8.73
CA GLY A 144 -1.69 26.29 8.20
C GLY A 144 -1.26 25.06 7.40
N ALA A 145 -2.16 24.19 7.01
CA ALA A 145 -1.86 23.09 6.11
C ALA A 145 -1.48 23.61 4.72
N THR A 146 -0.57 22.91 4.04
CA THR A 146 -0.10 23.29 2.71
C THR A 146 -0.33 22.12 1.76
N ILE A 147 -1.11 22.34 0.71
CA ILE A 147 -1.44 21.36 -0.31
C ILE A 147 -0.84 21.82 -1.64
N GLY A 148 -0.13 20.94 -2.31
CA GLY A 148 0.48 21.20 -3.62
C GLY A 148 -0.53 21.31 -4.75
N ALA A 149 -0.01 21.41 -5.96
CA ALA A 149 -0.81 21.54 -7.18
C ALA A 149 -1.26 20.19 -7.74
N ASN A 150 -2.36 20.20 -8.50
CA ASN A 150 -2.91 19.02 -9.20
C ASN A 150 -3.25 17.85 -8.27
N CYS A 151 -3.64 18.12 -7.04
CA CYS A 151 -4.08 17.10 -6.07
C CYS A 151 -5.57 16.81 -6.24
N PHE A 152 -5.95 15.59 -5.87
CA PHE A 152 -7.34 15.16 -5.88
C PHE A 152 -7.71 14.49 -4.54
N PHE A 153 -8.60 15.13 -3.79
CA PHE A 153 -9.08 14.63 -2.50
C PHE A 153 -10.51 14.18 -2.62
N HIS A 154 -10.74 12.89 -2.46
CA HIS A 154 -12.07 12.28 -2.42
C HIS A 154 -12.87 12.72 -1.19
N PRO A 155 -14.20 12.50 -1.17
CA PRO A 155 -15.04 12.92 -0.06
C PRO A 155 -14.57 12.42 1.31
N GLY A 156 -14.66 13.29 2.32
CA GLY A 156 -14.39 12.94 3.71
C GLY A 156 -12.91 12.88 4.10
N VAL A 157 -12.00 13.35 3.27
CA VAL A 157 -10.57 13.47 3.60
C VAL A 157 -10.37 14.49 4.72
N ASN A 158 -9.55 14.12 5.73
CA ASN A 158 -9.23 14.94 6.89
C ASN A 158 -7.73 15.23 6.95
N ILE A 159 -7.35 16.49 6.82
CA ILE A 159 -5.98 16.97 6.90
C ILE A 159 -5.82 17.77 8.18
N GLY A 160 -4.96 17.32 9.08
CA GLY A 160 -4.66 18.01 10.33
C GLY A 160 -3.87 19.31 10.15
N ASP A 161 -3.73 20.07 11.23
CA ASP A 161 -3.01 21.33 11.23
C ASP A 161 -1.54 21.16 10.82
N ARG A 162 -1.05 22.10 10.00
CA ARG A 162 0.35 22.18 9.52
C ARG A 162 0.83 21.01 8.67
N VAL A 163 -0.04 20.08 8.29
CA VAL A 163 0.29 18.98 7.37
C VAL A 163 0.73 19.55 6.02
N LYS A 164 1.76 18.95 5.43
CA LYS A 164 2.29 19.34 4.11
C LYS A 164 2.05 18.22 3.12
N VAL A 165 1.37 18.51 2.04
CA VAL A 165 1.09 17.56 0.95
C VAL A 165 1.72 18.10 -0.33
N GLY A 166 2.50 17.29 -1.00
CA GLY A 166 3.15 17.61 -2.27
C GLY A 166 2.19 17.73 -3.45
N ASN A 167 2.73 17.71 -4.65
CA ASN A 167 1.96 17.85 -5.88
C ASN A 167 1.44 16.49 -6.38
N LYS A 168 0.34 16.50 -7.15
CA LYS A 168 -0.24 15.31 -7.79
C LYS A 168 -0.56 14.18 -6.80
N VAL A 169 -0.95 14.54 -5.59
CA VAL A 169 -1.34 13.58 -4.56
C VAL A 169 -2.81 13.24 -4.69
N ILE A 170 -3.14 11.97 -4.60
CA ILE A 170 -4.52 11.47 -4.56
C ILE A 170 -4.78 10.90 -3.17
N LEU A 171 -5.82 11.42 -2.51
CA LEU A 171 -6.29 10.90 -1.22
C LEU A 171 -7.70 10.36 -1.41
N HIS A 172 -7.86 9.06 -1.15
CA HIS A 172 -9.17 8.40 -1.27
C HIS A 172 -10.08 8.69 -0.06
N HIS A 173 -11.30 8.19 -0.11
CA HIS A 173 -12.36 8.49 0.85
C HIS A 173 -11.92 8.26 2.31
N GLY A 174 -12.17 9.24 3.17
CA GLY A 174 -11.93 9.10 4.60
C GLY A 174 -10.47 9.02 5.04
N VAL A 175 -9.49 9.28 4.18
CA VAL A 175 -8.08 9.38 4.57
C VAL A 175 -7.91 10.42 5.68
N SER A 176 -7.14 10.07 6.72
CA SER A 176 -6.82 10.97 7.83
C SER A 176 -5.31 11.17 7.95
N LEU A 177 -4.84 12.42 7.82
CA LEU A 177 -3.45 12.80 7.95
C LEU A 177 -3.26 13.74 9.13
N GLY A 178 -2.37 13.39 10.06
CA GLY A 178 -1.97 14.27 11.15
C GLY A 178 -2.82 14.16 12.41
N ALA A 179 -3.45 13.03 12.68
CA ALA A 179 -3.94 12.68 14.01
C ALA A 179 -2.76 12.54 14.99
N ASP A 180 -3.00 12.73 16.29
CA ASP A 180 -1.99 12.46 17.30
C ASP A 180 -1.63 10.99 17.34
N GLY A 181 -0.35 10.68 17.43
CA GLY A 181 0.14 9.33 17.61
C GLY A 181 -0.28 8.72 18.95
N PHE A 182 -0.31 7.39 19.01
CA PHE A 182 -0.55 6.65 20.26
C PHE A 182 0.68 6.73 21.16
N SER A 183 0.78 7.79 21.95
CA SER A 183 1.92 8.07 22.82
C SER A 183 1.44 8.40 24.23
N PHE A 184 1.71 7.50 25.17
CA PHE A 184 1.26 7.59 26.55
C PHE A 184 2.38 7.15 27.51
N VAL A 185 2.39 7.73 28.71
CA VAL A 185 3.38 7.45 29.75
C VAL A 185 2.71 7.39 31.11
N THR A 186 3.33 6.69 32.03
CA THR A 186 2.95 6.59 33.46
C THR A 186 4.08 7.13 34.34
N GLU A 187 3.79 7.57 35.58
CA GLU A 187 4.82 8.07 36.48
C GLU A 187 5.82 6.99 36.91
N SER A 188 5.37 5.74 37.02
CA SER A 188 6.21 4.57 37.29
C SER A 188 6.16 3.62 36.10
N PRO A 189 7.16 2.74 35.90
CA PRO A 189 7.18 1.82 34.76
C PRO A 189 5.90 1.02 34.61
N ASN A 190 5.26 1.10 33.45
CA ASN A 190 4.06 0.34 33.14
C ASN A 190 4.38 -1.12 32.79
N ASN A 191 3.36 -1.93 32.60
CA ASN A 191 3.51 -3.37 32.32
C ASN A 191 4.38 -3.67 31.09
N ILE A 192 4.32 -2.81 30.04
CA ILE A 192 5.12 -2.98 28.82
C ILE A 192 6.59 -2.67 29.12
N GLU A 193 6.85 -1.59 29.86
CA GLU A 193 8.20 -1.20 30.25
C GLU A 193 8.83 -2.24 31.19
N GLN A 194 8.08 -2.75 32.20
CA GLN A 194 8.53 -3.82 33.06
C GLN A 194 8.84 -5.11 32.27
N ALA A 195 7.94 -5.52 31.37
CA ALA A 195 8.14 -6.71 30.55
C ALA A 195 9.38 -6.59 29.63
N ARG A 196 9.66 -5.38 29.12
CA ARG A 196 10.86 -5.12 28.28
C ARG A 196 12.16 -5.12 29.09
N GLN A 197 12.12 -4.60 30.32
CA GLN A 197 13.31 -4.49 31.18
C GLN A 197 13.64 -5.80 31.89
N ASP A 198 12.66 -6.43 32.52
CA ASP A 198 12.84 -7.54 33.43
C ASP A 198 12.35 -8.89 32.88
N GLY A 199 11.59 -8.89 31.76
CA GLY A 199 10.92 -10.09 31.26
C GLY A 199 9.71 -10.53 32.07
N GLU A 200 9.37 -9.80 33.12
CA GLU A 200 8.30 -10.11 34.08
C GLU A 200 7.49 -8.84 34.41
N ILE A 201 6.23 -9.01 34.76
CA ILE A 201 5.37 -7.96 35.33
C ILE A 201 5.33 -8.17 36.85
N LYS A 202 5.94 -7.28 37.61
CA LYS A 202 6.08 -7.42 39.07
C LYS A 202 4.98 -6.73 39.86
N ASP A 203 4.46 -5.61 39.35
CA ASP A 203 3.43 -4.82 40.00
C ASP A 203 2.49 -4.23 38.92
N GLY A 204 1.21 -4.62 38.99
CA GLY A 204 0.15 -4.18 38.10
C GLY A 204 -0.81 -3.18 38.77
N GLY A 205 -0.35 -2.40 39.75
CA GLY A 205 -1.18 -1.41 40.46
C GLY A 205 -1.85 -0.38 39.55
N GLU A 206 -2.86 0.29 40.09
CA GLU A 206 -3.52 1.39 39.35
C GLU A 206 -2.50 2.49 39.04
N GLN A 207 -2.41 2.84 37.74
CA GLN A 207 -1.54 3.88 37.21
C GLN A 207 -2.33 4.90 36.43
N VAL A 208 -2.04 6.17 36.65
CA VAL A 208 -2.56 7.27 35.82
C VAL A 208 -1.77 7.30 34.52
N ILE A 209 -2.49 7.25 33.40
CA ILE A 209 -1.90 7.29 32.07
C ILE A 209 -1.97 8.73 31.54
N PHE A 210 -0.83 9.32 31.25
CA PHE A 210 -0.70 10.65 30.70
C PHE A 210 -0.46 10.59 29.19
N LYS A 211 -1.23 11.40 28.43
CA LYS A 211 -1.01 11.56 27.00
C LYS A 211 0.21 12.44 26.75
N ILE A 212 1.10 12.02 25.89
CA ILE A 212 2.18 12.87 25.34
C ILE A 212 1.62 13.58 24.11
N PRO A 213 1.47 14.94 24.12
CA PRO A 213 0.99 15.70 22.97
C PRO A 213 1.96 15.59 21.78
N SER A 214 1.43 15.53 20.58
CA SER A 214 2.22 15.52 19.35
C SER A 214 2.29 16.93 18.76
N ILE A 215 3.50 17.49 18.65
CA ILE A 215 3.77 18.84 18.13
C ILE A 215 4.33 18.84 16.71
N GLY A 216 4.81 17.70 16.21
CA GLY A 216 5.22 17.48 14.83
C GLY A 216 4.04 17.49 13.86
N SER A 217 4.29 17.14 12.62
CA SER A 217 3.31 17.12 11.54
C SER A 217 3.45 15.87 10.67
N VAL A 218 2.81 15.90 9.48
CA VAL A 218 2.95 14.91 8.42
C VAL A 218 3.43 15.63 7.17
N ILE A 219 4.37 15.00 6.46
CA ILE A 219 4.85 15.45 5.15
C ILE A 219 4.61 14.33 4.14
N ILE A 220 3.82 14.62 3.11
CA ILE A 220 3.54 13.72 2.00
C ILE A 220 4.28 14.24 0.76
N GLY A 221 5.09 13.40 0.14
CA GLY A 221 5.83 13.71 -1.10
C GLY A 221 4.93 13.81 -2.34
N ASP A 222 5.53 14.16 -3.46
CA ASP A 222 4.84 14.27 -4.74
C ASP A 222 4.36 12.92 -5.27
N ASN A 223 3.26 12.91 -6.02
CA ASN A 223 2.71 11.73 -6.69
C ASN A 223 2.43 10.53 -5.76
N VAL A 224 2.15 10.80 -4.49
CA VAL A 224 1.70 9.80 -3.51
C VAL A 224 0.20 9.54 -3.71
N GLU A 225 -0.21 8.29 -3.55
CA GLU A 225 -1.62 7.91 -3.53
C GLU A 225 -1.91 7.14 -2.26
N ILE A 226 -3.01 7.50 -1.57
CA ILE A 226 -3.37 6.93 -0.27
C ILE A 226 -4.81 6.43 -0.34
N GLY A 227 -4.99 5.13 -0.12
CA GLY A 227 -6.24 4.39 -0.16
C GLY A 227 -7.23 4.78 0.93
N ALA A 228 -8.47 4.32 0.77
CA ALA A 228 -9.57 4.72 1.62
C ALA A 228 -9.36 4.34 3.09
N ASN A 229 -9.74 5.26 3.98
CA ASN A 229 -9.65 5.11 5.44
C ASN A 229 -8.24 4.78 5.96
N ALA A 230 -7.19 5.05 5.21
CA ALA A 230 -5.83 4.98 5.71
C ALA A 230 -5.57 6.16 6.67
N CYS A 231 -4.77 5.90 7.72
CA CYS A 231 -4.42 6.87 8.74
C CYS A 231 -2.90 7.03 8.85
N ILE A 232 -2.42 8.28 8.89
CA ILE A 232 -1.01 8.60 9.09
C ILE A 232 -0.91 9.58 10.24
N ASP A 233 -0.32 9.15 11.36
CA ASP A 233 -0.18 9.97 12.55
C ASP A 233 0.92 11.02 12.37
N ARG A 234 0.72 12.17 13.01
CA ARG A 234 1.78 13.19 13.13
C ARG A 234 2.89 12.70 14.04
N GLY A 235 4.08 13.17 13.79
CA GLY A 235 5.18 12.89 14.70
C GLY A 235 5.02 13.57 16.05
N THR A 236 5.58 12.98 17.07
CA THR A 236 5.56 13.54 18.43
C THR A 236 6.32 14.87 18.50
N ILE A 237 7.52 14.93 17.93
CA ILE A 237 8.36 16.14 17.83
C ILE A 237 8.72 16.38 16.37
N GLU A 238 9.38 15.42 15.70
CA GLU A 238 9.70 15.45 14.28
C GLU A 238 8.48 15.03 13.45
N ASP A 239 8.50 15.34 12.15
CA ASP A 239 7.41 15.00 11.25
C ASP A 239 7.43 13.51 10.87
N THR A 240 6.25 12.92 10.66
CA THR A 240 6.09 11.66 9.93
C THR A 240 6.18 11.96 8.42
N VAL A 241 6.99 11.19 7.68
CA VAL A 241 7.32 11.50 6.28
C VAL A 241 6.99 10.32 5.37
N ILE A 242 6.29 10.60 4.27
CA ILE A 242 6.04 9.66 3.17
C ILE A 242 6.74 10.16 1.91
N GLY A 243 7.66 9.39 1.38
CA GLY A 243 8.44 9.72 0.19
C GLY A 243 7.60 9.72 -1.10
N GLU A 244 8.11 10.43 -2.10
CA GLU A 244 7.45 10.59 -3.40
C GLU A 244 7.18 9.26 -4.11
N ASN A 245 6.16 9.22 -4.98
CA ASN A 245 5.73 8.06 -5.76
C ASN A 245 5.28 6.84 -4.94
N THR A 246 5.15 6.92 -3.62
CA THR A 246 4.69 5.84 -2.76
C THR A 246 3.18 5.64 -2.90
N LYS A 247 2.76 4.37 -2.94
CA LYS A 247 1.35 3.96 -3.04
C LYS A 247 0.96 3.21 -1.78
N ILE A 248 -0.08 3.70 -1.13
CA ILE A 248 -0.61 3.17 0.12
C ILE A 248 -2.05 2.77 -0.13
N ASP A 249 -2.38 1.53 0.18
CA ASP A 249 -3.70 0.94 -0.05
C ASP A 249 -4.67 1.22 1.13
N ASP A 250 -5.88 0.70 1.04
CA ASP A 250 -6.95 0.94 1.99
C ASP A 250 -6.63 0.44 3.40
N LEU A 251 -7.12 1.15 4.42
CA LEU A 251 -7.03 0.76 5.83
C LEU A 251 -5.59 0.59 6.37
N VAL A 252 -4.61 1.19 5.74
CA VAL A 252 -3.23 1.19 6.24
C VAL A 252 -3.11 2.16 7.42
N MET A 253 -2.38 1.75 8.47
CA MET A 253 -2.03 2.59 9.60
C MET A 253 -0.52 2.82 9.67
N ILE A 254 -0.10 4.09 9.64
CA ILE A 254 1.31 4.49 9.81
C ILE A 254 1.41 5.34 11.07
N GLY A 255 2.14 4.83 12.07
CA GLY A 255 2.34 5.48 13.36
C GLY A 255 3.24 6.71 13.28
N HIS A 256 3.30 7.43 14.39
CA HIS A 256 4.05 8.67 14.55
C HIS A 256 5.56 8.50 14.28
N ASN A 257 6.21 9.55 13.80
CA ASN A 257 7.65 9.60 13.54
C ASN A 257 8.18 8.57 12.52
N CYS A 258 7.31 7.92 11.75
CA CYS A 258 7.73 7.02 10.68
C CYS A 258 8.33 7.80 9.51
N ARG A 259 9.33 7.21 8.88
CA ARG A 259 9.93 7.69 7.63
C ARG A 259 9.79 6.59 6.59
N VAL A 260 8.94 6.80 5.61
CA VAL A 260 8.74 5.89 4.47
C VAL A 260 9.44 6.48 3.26
N GLY A 261 10.28 5.69 2.61
CA GLY A 261 11.04 6.07 1.42
C GLY A 261 10.18 6.27 0.18
N LYS A 262 10.84 6.40 -0.97
CA LYS A 262 10.22 6.68 -2.25
C LYS A 262 9.80 5.39 -2.97
N GLY A 263 8.72 5.47 -3.76
CA GLY A 263 8.31 4.37 -4.64
C GLY A 263 7.90 3.09 -3.91
N CYS A 264 7.51 3.18 -2.65
CA CYS A 264 7.04 2.04 -1.86
C CYS A 264 5.61 1.64 -2.26
N MET A 265 5.27 0.37 -2.05
CA MET A 265 3.92 -0.16 -2.17
C MET A 265 3.51 -0.79 -0.85
N ILE A 266 2.53 -0.18 -0.16
CA ILE A 266 2.03 -0.63 1.14
C ILE A 266 0.59 -1.06 0.94
N VAL A 267 0.36 -2.39 1.00
CA VAL A 267 -0.91 -3.01 0.66
C VAL A 267 -1.88 -2.97 1.84
N SER A 268 -3.15 -3.24 1.58
CA SER A 268 -4.26 -3.07 2.53
C SER A 268 -4.02 -3.68 3.92
N GLN A 269 -4.49 -2.94 4.93
CA GLN A 269 -4.47 -3.35 6.34
C GLN A 269 -3.06 -3.58 6.93
N VAL A 270 -2.03 -3.02 6.33
CA VAL A 270 -0.69 -3.00 6.93
C VAL A 270 -0.69 -2.05 8.12
N GLY A 271 -0.07 -2.47 9.23
CA GLY A 271 0.19 -1.64 10.40
C GLY A 271 1.68 -1.40 10.60
N ILE A 272 2.10 -0.15 10.59
CA ILE A 272 3.48 0.25 10.88
C ILE A 272 3.48 1.01 12.20
N ALA A 273 4.09 0.46 13.23
CA ALA A 273 4.19 1.12 14.52
C ALA A 273 5.14 2.32 14.47
N GLY A 274 5.12 3.14 15.52
CA GLY A 274 5.86 4.42 15.55
C GLY A 274 7.37 4.29 15.35
N SER A 275 7.98 5.33 14.84
CA SER A 275 9.45 5.49 14.69
C SER A 275 10.12 4.46 13.77
N CYS A 276 9.39 3.86 12.85
CA CYS A 276 9.94 2.98 11.82
C CYS A 276 10.60 3.77 10.69
N VAL A 277 11.70 3.22 10.17
CA VAL A 277 12.38 3.73 8.95
C VAL A 277 12.24 2.68 7.85
N ILE A 278 11.51 3.02 6.80
CA ILE A 278 11.29 2.17 5.64
C ILE A 278 12.07 2.78 4.47
N GLY A 279 12.95 2.01 3.86
CA GLY A 279 13.75 2.42 2.71
C GLY A 279 12.96 2.65 1.44
N ASP A 280 13.64 2.87 0.35
CA ASP A 280 13.04 3.10 -0.97
C ASP A 280 12.58 1.80 -1.62
N ARG A 281 11.51 1.86 -2.44
CA ARG A 281 10.99 0.73 -3.25
C ARG A 281 10.63 -0.53 -2.44
N VAL A 282 10.30 -0.35 -1.18
CA VAL A 282 9.88 -1.44 -0.30
C VAL A 282 8.43 -1.84 -0.63
N VAL A 283 8.18 -3.14 -0.69
CA VAL A 283 6.84 -3.70 -0.86
C VAL A 283 6.41 -4.37 0.43
N ILE A 284 5.32 -3.89 1.04
CA ILE A 284 4.73 -4.48 2.23
C ILE A 284 3.36 -5.04 1.85
N ALA A 285 3.26 -6.36 1.81
CA ALA A 285 2.02 -7.04 1.43
C ALA A 285 0.97 -7.04 2.55
N GLY A 286 -0.27 -7.30 2.17
CA GLY A 286 -1.45 -7.09 3.00
C GLY A 286 -1.39 -7.72 4.39
N GLN A 287 -1.91 -6.98 5.36
CA GLN A 287 -2.01 -7.38 6.76
C GLN A 287 -0.66 -7.69 7.45
N ALA A 288 0.47 -7.24 6.91
CA ALA A 288 1.73 -7.30 7.63
C ALA A 288 1.73 -6.27 8.78
N GLY A 289 2.39 -6.61 9.88
CA GLY A 289 2.54 -5.74 11.05
C GLY A 289 4.02 -5.52 11.36
N LEU A 290 4.44 -4.27 11.53
CA LEU A 290 5.81 -3.89 11.85
C LEU A 290 5.88 -3.33 13.27
N ALA A 291 6.80 -3.88 14.08
CA ALA A 291 7.06 -3.38 15.42
C ALA A 291 7.70 -1.98 15.38
N ASP A 292 7.63 -1.27 16.51
CA ASP A 292 8.20 0.05 16.70
C ASP A 292 9.73 0.08 16.57
N HIS A 293 10.27 1.22 16.15
CA HIS A 293 11.72 1.49 16.10
C HIS A 293 12.57 0.54 15.23
N ILE A 294 11.99 -0.06 14.20
CA ILE A 294 12.74 -0.92 13.28
C ILE A 294 13.06 -0.20 11.95
N THR A 295 14.12 -0.68 11.31
CA THR A 295 14.55 -0.20 9.99
C THR A 295 14.43 -1.33 8.96
N ILE A 296 13.79 -1.04 7.83
CA ILE A 296 13.69 -1.93 6.68
C ILE A 296 14.47 -1.29 5.54
N GLY A 297 15.50 -1.97 5.05
CA GLY A 297 16.35 -1.47 3.97
C GLY A 297 15.64 -1.45 2.61
N ASP A 298 16.25 -0.75 1.66
CA ASP A 298 15.74 -0.57 0.30
C ASP A 298 15.43 -1.88 -0.43
N ASP A 299 14.54 -1.84 -1.42
CA ASP A 299 14.22 -2.97 -2.30
C ASP A 299 13.77 -4.24 -1.56
N THR A 300 13.27 -4.12 -0.33
CA THR A 300 12.82 -5.24 0.51
C THR A 300 11.36 -5.60 0.21
N ILE A 301 11.05 -6.89 0.25
CA ILE A 301 9.69 -7.41 0.12
C ILE A 301 9.28 -8.07 1.44
N ILE A 302 8.18 -7.59 2.04
CA ILE A 302 7.53 -8.20 3.21
C ILE A 302 6.25 -8.87 2.73
N THR A 303 6.16 -10.19 2.89
CA THR A 303 4.98 -10.94 2.43
C THR A 303 3.77 -10.75 3.35
N ALA A 304 2.60 -11.13 2.83
CA ALA A 304 1.34 -10.95 3.57
C ALA A 304 1.36 -11.61 4.95
N LYS A 305 0.72 -10.94 5.93
CA LYS A 305 0.59 -11.39 7.33
C LYS A 305 1.92 -11.60 8.08
N ALA A 306 3.03 -11.07 7.59
CA ALA A 306 4.29 -11.14 8.31
C ALA A 306 4.25 -10.25 9.56
N GLY A 307 4.68 -10.80 10.70
CA GLY A 307 4.97 -10.04 11.91
C GLY A 307 6.46 -9.70 11.96
N VAL A 308 6.81 -8.46 11.70
CA VAL A 308 8.21 -8.00 11.60
C VAL A 308 8.60 -7.34 12.90
N THR A 309 9.42 -8.01 13.70
CA THR A 309 9.80 -7.58 15.06
C THR A 309 11.22 -7.03 15.18
N LYS A 310 11.98 -7.00 14.09
CA LYS A 310 13.37 -6.51 14.05
C LYS A 310 13.71 -5.90 12.71
N SER A 311 14.79 -5.14 12.64
CA SER A 311 15.32 -4.54 11.41
C SER A 311 15.85 -5.59 10.43
N PHE A 312 15.75 -5.27 9.13
CA PHE A 312 16.27 -6.08 8.04
C PHE A 312 17.06 -5.21 7.05
N PRO A 313 18.16 -5.73 6.49
CA PRO A 313 18.95 -5.02 5.49
C PRO A 313 18.19 -4.89 4.15
N GLU A 314 18.77 -4.11 3.23
CA GLU A 314 18.26 -3.98 1.87
C GLU A 314 18.13 -5.33 1.13
N LYS A 315 17.23 -5.38 0.13
CA LYS A 315 17.01 -6.55 -0.75
C LYS A 315 16.60 -7.83 -0.02
N SER A 316 16.03 -7.69 1.17
CA SER A 316 15.50 -8.81 1.95
C SER A 316 14.14 -9.28 1.41
N ILE A 317 13.88 -10.58 1.47
CA ILE A 317 12.55 -11.16 1.28
C ILE A 317 12.11 -11.77 2.60
N ILE A 318 11.11 -11.14 3.25
CA ILE A 318 10.64 -11.50 4.59
C ILE A 318 9.31 -12.25 4.45
N ILE A 319 9.23 -13.47 5.01
CA ILE A 319 8.05 -14.32 4.91
C ILE A 319 7.42 -14.49 6.29
N GLY A 320 6.10 -14.29 6.34
CA GLY A 320 5.27 -14.58 7.51
C GLY A 320 4.76 -16.03 7.53
N ILE A 321 3.74 -16.29 8.35
CA ILE A 321 3.14 -17.62 8.52
C ILE A 321 2.16 -17.89 7.35
N PRO A 322 2.43 -18.86 6.44
CA PRO A 322 1.49 -19.20 5.38
C PRO A 322 0.31 -20.00 5.94
N ALA A 323 -0.85 -19.90 5.30
CA ALA A 323 -1.96 -20.80 5.56
C ALA A 323 -1.62 -22.23 5.10
N VAL A 324 -1.89 -23.19 5.96
CA VAL A 324 -1.74 -24.61 5.66
C VAL A 324 -3.02 -25.37 6.07
N PRO A 325 -3.32 -26.55 5.50
CA PRO A 325 -4.45 -27.37 5.91
C PRO A 325 -4.42 -27.65 7.43
N ARG A 326 -5.59 -27.62 8.08
CA ARG A 326 -5.72 -27.78 9.54
C ARG A 326 -4.95 -28.98 10.10
N LYS A 327 -4.96 -30.12 9.41
CA LYS A 327 -4.24 -31.33 9.84
C LYS A 327 -2.73 -31.11 9.86
N GLU A 328 -2.21 -30.43 8.87
CA GLU A 328 -0.79 -30.08 8.74
C GLU A 328 -0.37 -29.06 9.81
N PHE A 329 -1.15 -28.00 10.03
CA PHE A 329 -0.90 -27.03 11.07
C PHE A 329 -0.81 -27.67 12.47
N ILE A 330 -1.75 -28.57 12.82
CA ILE A 330 -1.74 -29.28 14.09
C ILE A 330 -0.48 -30.19 14.18
N LYS A 331 -0.08 -30.83 13.08
CA LYS A 331 1.14 -31.63 13.06
C LYS A 331 2.38 -30.78 13.30
N GLN A 332 2.49 -29.59 12.62
CA GLN A 332 3.57 -28.66 12.82
C GLN A 332 3.66 -28.18 14.28
N LEU A 333 2.53 -27.78 14.89
CA LEU A 333 2.48 -27.36 16.29
C LEU A 333 2.93 -28.47 17.26
N LYS A 334 2.50 -29.73 17.05
CA LYS A 334 2.94 -30.86 17.85
C LYS A 334 4.44 -31.09 17.70
N THR A 335 4.94 -31.08 16.48
CA THR A 335 6.38 -31.25 16.21
C THR A 335 7.20 -30.16 16.91
N LEU A 336 6.80 -28.90 16.85
CA LEU A 336 7.46 -27.79 17.53
C LEU A 336 7.44 -27.97 19.07
N LYS A 337 6.29 -28.36 19.63
CA LYS A 337 6.15 -28.63 21.07
C LYS A 337 7.06 -29.76 21.54
N ASP A 338 7.15 -30.82 20.75
CA ASP A 338 7.96 -32.00 21.07
C ASP A 338 9.45 -31.80 20.80
N ALA A 339 9.83 -30.86 19.91
CA ALA A 339 11.21 -30.59 19.53
C ALA A 339 12.10 -30.26 20.75
N GLY A 340 11.59 -29.47 21.69
CA GLY A 340 12.31 -29.13 22.92
C GLY A 340 12.68 -30.38 23.75
N ASN A 341 11.75 -31.33 23.84
CA ASN A 341 11.98 -32.60 24.56
C ASN A 341 13.02 -33.47 23.82
N TYR A 342 12.96 -33.52 22.49
CA TYR A 342 13.94 -34.25 21.69
C TYR A 342 15.34 -33.63 21.77
N ILE A 343 15.45 -32.32 21.71
CA ILE A 343 16.72 -31.59 21.84
C ILE A 343 17.34 -31.84 23.22
N ASN A 344 16.54 -31.77 24.30
CA ASN A 344 17.04 -32.06 25.65
C ASN A 344 17.50 -33.51 25.83
N LYS A 345 16.79 -34.47 25.22
CA LYS A 345 17.23 -35.86 25.18
C LYS A 345 18.53 -36.01 24.40
N PHE A 346 18.63 -35.38 23.24
CA PHE A 346 19.84 -35.44 22.41
C PHE A 346 21.05 -34.88 23.12
N ARG A 347 20.93 -33.70 23.73
CA ARG A 347 22.01 -33.08 24.54
C ARG A 347 22.52 -33.99 25.68
N LYS A 348 21.66 -34.83 26.25
CA LYS A 348 22.04 -35.81 27.26
C LYS A 348 22.93 -36.92 26.70
N TYR A 349 22.75 -37.30 25.45
CA TYR A 349 23.49 -38.37 24.79
C TYR A 349 24.64 -37.87 23.90
N GLU A 350 24.71 -36.57 23.62
CA GLU A 350 25.72 -35.92 22.78
C GLU A 350 27.18 -36.25 23.24
N PRO A 351 27.54 -36.21 24.54
CA PRO A 351 28.90 -36.57 24.99
C PRO A 351 29.24 -38.02 24.67
N ILE A 352 28.24 -38.93 24.79
CA ILE A 352 28.44 -40.38 24.54
C ILE A 352 28.65 -40.66 23.06
N LEU A 353 27.87 -39.95 22.22
CA LEU A 353 27.99 -40.03 20.75
C LEU A 353 29.32 -39.46 20.25
N SER A 354 29.77 -38.35 20.83
CA SER A 354 31.04 -37.72 20.47
C SER A 354 32.24 -38.65 20.83
N SER A 355 32.26 -39.26 22.03
CA SER A 355 33.30 -40.19 22.40
C SER A 355 33.35 -41.43 21.53
N PHE A 356 32.17 -41.94 21.16
CA PHE A 356 32.07 -43.07 20.23
C PHE A 356 32.58 -42.78 18.82
N LEU A 357 32.31 -41.57 18.31
CA LEU A 357 32.82 -41.11 17.02
C LEU A 357 34.32 -40.86 17.00
N GLU A 358 34.88 -40.39 18.11
CA GLU A 358 36.33 -40.23 18.27
C GLU A 358 37.06 -41.56 18.34
N GLU A 359 36.51 -42.59 19.02
CA GLU A 359 37.04 -43.96 19.06
C GLU A 359 37.04 -44.59 17.65
N GLN A 360 35.97 -44.42 16.87
CA GLN A 360 35.91 -44.96 15.51
C GLN A 360 36.88 -44.28 14.52
N GLN A 361 37.19 -43.00 14.72
CA GLN A 361 38.20 -42.30 13.93
C GLN A 361 39.63 -42.76 14.23
N MET A 362 39.88 -43.21 15.47
CA MET A 362 41.19 -43.74 15.84
C MET A 362 41.43 -45.21 15.42
N GLU A 363 40.39 -46.01 15.20
CA GLU A 363 40.51 -47.36 14.68
C GLU A 363 40.69 -47.43 13.13
N THR A 364 40.56 -46.27 12.44
CA THR A 364 40.64 -46.20 10.95
C THR A 364 41.99 -45.59 10.49
N VAL A 365 42.94 -45.32 11.38
CA VAL A 365 44.31 -44.88 11.12
C VAL A 365 45.27 -46.05 11.47
#